data_dfe9659c3037bb086ad5561dd221f429
#
_entry.id   dfe9659c3037bb086ad5561dd221f429
#
_cell.length_a   1.000
_cell.length_b   1.000
_cell.length_c   1.000
_cell.angle_alpha   90.00
_cell.angle_beta   90.00
_cell.angle_gamma   90.00
#
_symmetry.space_group_name_H-M   'P 1'
#
loop_
_entity.id
_entity.type
_entity.pdbx_description
1 polymer ?
#
loop_
_entity_poly.entity_id
_entity_poly.type
_entity_poly.pdbx_seq_one_letter_code
_entity_poly.pdbx_strand_id
1 'polypeptide(L)'
;MFKSVLAAAAAAPFMATAAFAGPYVNVEANSGFTGSDYTGTSIDNHVGYEGALGTDASWYVQAGATVKLPDSGASDWVPSGKAGLGVGLTDSLSAYGEVSFVGSGVAGVDRSYGTKAGLKWAF
;
A
#
# COMPACT_ATOMS: atom_id res chain seq x y z
N MET A 1 7.89 14.44 -23.89
CA MET A 1 7.05 14.94 -22.85
C MET A 1 7.00 13.97 -21.68
N PHE A 2 7.52 14.39 -20.57
CA PHE A 2 7.68 13.52 -19.54
C PHE A 2 6.65 13.73 -18.55
N LYS A 3 5.92 12.77 -18.38
CA LYS A 3 5.00 12.70 -17.34
C LYS A 3 5.68 11.95 -16.23
N SER A 4 6.40 12.66 -15.48
CA SER A 4 6.83 12.05 -14.27
C SER A 4 5.59 11.89 -13.41
N VAL A 5 5.11 10.73 -13.36
CA VAL A 5 4.16 10.39 -12.36
C VAL A 5 4.92 10.37 -11.07
N LEU A 6 4.85 11.42 -10.39
CA LEU A 6 5.25 11.40 -9.02
C LEU A 6 4.07 10.76 -8.30
N ALA A 7 4.05 9.49 -8.36
CA ALA A 7 3.27 8.78 -7.38
C ALA A 7 3.95 9.12 -6.07
N ALA A 8 3.34 9.94 -5.31
CA ALA A 8 3.74 10.08 -3.95
C ALA A 8 3.54 8.71 -3.37
N ALA A 9 4.59 8.00 -3.31
CA ALA A 9 4.56 6.73 -2.67
C ALA A 9 4.08 7.00 -1.27
N ALA A 10 2.94 6.52 -1.00
CA ALA A 10 2.48 6.52 0.32
C ALA A 10 3.58 5.94 1.15
N ALA A 11 3.96 6.71 2.04
CA ALA A 11 4.89 6.27 2.98
C ALA A 11 4.38 4.97 3.48
N ALA A 12 5.11 4.00 3.17
CA ALA A 12 4.81 2.74 3.60
C ALA A 12 4.67 2.78 5.08
N PRO A 13 3.71 2.21 5.54
CA PRO A 13 3.54 2.17 6.91
C PRO A 13 4.63 1.38 7.50
N PHE A 14 5.24 1.86 8.28
CA PHE A 14 6.07 1.26 8.94
C PHE A 14 5.64 0.67 9.96
N MET A 15 5.96 -0.26 9.91
CA MET A 15 6.15 -1.32 10.58
C MET A 15 6.99 -1.11 11.62
N ALA A 16 6.87 -0.07 12.11
CA ALA A 16 7.82 0.24 13.00
C ALA A 16 7.73 -0.60 14.16
N THR A 17 7.36 -1.29 14.61
CA THR A 17 7.44 -1.89 15.84
C THR A 17 6.43 -2.88 15.86
N ALA A 18 6.75 -3.87 15.30
CA ALA A 18 6.02 -5.06 15.40
C ALA A 18 5.99 -5.63 16.79
N ALA A 19 5.94 -4.80 17.74
CA ALA A 19 5.78 -5.33 19.07
C ALA A 19 4.38 -5.89 19.28
N PHE A 20 3.44 -5.58 18.40
CA PHE A 20 2.09 -6.01 18.60
C PHE A 20 1.62 -6.82 17.42
N ALA A 21 1.35 -8.07 17.65
CA ALA A 21 0.63 -8.90 16.73
C ALA A 21 -0.86 -8.67 16.99
N GLY A 22 -1.63 -8.50 15.95
CA GLY A 22 -3.06 -8.38 16.13
C GLY A 22 -3.78 -7.64 15.02
N PRO A 23 -5.08 -7.42 15.19
CA PRO A 23 -5.87 -6.70 14.20
C PRO A 23 -5.55 -5.21 14.21
N TYR A 24 -5.70 -4.59 13.06
CA TYR A 24 -5.51 -3.15 12.92
C TYR A 24 -6.41 -2.58 11.83
N VAL A 25 -6.56 -1.27 11.84
CA VAL A 25 -7.25 -0.54 10.79
C VAL A 25 -6.22 0.39 10.14
N ASN A 26 -6.22 0.42 8.84
CA ASN A 26 -5.35 1.31 8.08
C ASN A 26 -6.18 2.19 7.17
N VAL A 27 -5.95 3.49 7.21
CA VAL A 27 -6.54 4.44 6.28
C VAL A 27 -5.39 5.19 5.62
N GLU A 28 -5.36 5.13 4.30
CA GLU A 28 -4.24 5.69 3.55
C GLU A 28 -4.75 6.47 2.37
N ALA A 29 -4.25 7.65 2.16
CA ALA A 29 -4.61 8.48 1.03
C ALA A 29 -3.42 8.61 0.08
N ASN A 30 -3.66 8.37 -1.19
CA ASN A 30 -2.64 8.45 -2.22
C ASN A 30 -3.13 9.38 -3.32
N SER A 31 -2.41 10.45 -3.58
CA SER A 31 -2.75 11.40 -4.63
C SER A 31 -1.73 11.36 -5.74
N GLY A 32 -2.20 11.46 -6.96
CA GLY A 32 -1.35 11.46 -8.14
C GLY A 32 -1.31 12.82 -8.80
N PHE A 33 -0.16 13.15 -9.37
CA PHE A 33 0.03 14.38 -10.12
C PHE A 33 0.86 14.07 -11.37
N THR A 34 0.58 14.77 -12.43
CA THR A 34 1.41 14.75 -13.64
C THR A 34 1.89 16.17 -13.85
N GLY A 35 3.16 16.40 -13.58
CA GLY A 35 3.67 17.77 -13.49
C GLY A 35 2.99 18.50 -12.34
N SER A 36 2.32 19.60 -12.63
CA SER A 36 1.52 20.32 -11.63
C SER A 36 0.05 19.93 -11.66
N ASP A 37 -0.34 19.02 -12.56
CA ASP A 37 -1.74 18.66 -12.73
C ASP A 37 -2.12 17.51 -11.79
N TYR A 38 -3.15 17.74 -11.01
CA TYR A 38 -3.71 16.72 -10.13
C TYR A 38 -4.48 15.69 -10.97
N THR A 39 -4.19 14.42 -10.79
CA THR A 39 -4.83 13.35 -11.55
C THR A 39 -5.87 12.57 -10.78
N GLY A 40 -5.84 12.62 -9.48
CA GLY A 40 -6.82 11.92 -8.64
C GLY A 40 -6.25 11.52 -7.29
N THR A 41 -7.13 11.07 -6.42
CA THR A 41 -6.78 10.57 -5.10
C THR A 41 -7.48 9.25 -4.88
N SER A 42 -6.81 8.32 -4.25
CA SER A 42 -7.43 7.11 -3.74
C SER A 42 -7.32 7.07 -2.22
N ILE A 43 -8.35 6.61 -1.58
CA ILE A 43 -8.35 6.44 -0.12
C ILE A 43 -8.60 4.97 0.16
N ASP A 44 -7.61 4.32 0.72
CA ASP A 44 -7.69 2.91 1.08
C ASP A 44 -8.20 2.81 2.51
N ASN A 45 -9.24 2.05 2.70
CA ASN A 45 -9.80 1.79 4.01
C ASN A 45 -9.74 0.29 4.23
N HIS A 46 -8.78 -0.13 5.01
CA HIS A 46 -8.52 -1.56 5.20
C HIS A 46 -8.58 -1.95 6.66
N VAL A 47 -9.02 -3.16 6.89
CA VAL A 47 -8.81 -3.83 8.16
C VAL A 47 -7.80 -4.93 7.90
N GLY A 48 -6.93 -5.17 8.84
CA GLY A 48 -5.86 -6.12 8.65
C GLY A 48 -5.45 -6.82 9.93
N TYR A 49 -4.51 -7.70 9.75
CA TYR A 49 -3.89 -8.44 10.83
C TYR A 49 -2.41 -8.53 10.56
N GLU A 50 -1.63 -8.35 11.60
CA GLU A 50 -0.18 -8.42 11.47
C GLU A 50 0.41 -9.28 12.58
N GLY A 51 1.58 -9.78 12.36
CA GLY A 51 2.25 -10.63 13.33
C GLY A 51 3.74 -10.73 13.09
N ALA A 52 4.40 -11.35 14.02
CA ALA A 52 5.83 -11.62 13.93
C ALA A 52 6.09 -13.03 13.41
N LEU A 53 7.20 -13.18 12.68
CA LEU A 53 7.70 -14.47 12.27
C LEU A 53 9.09 -14.59 12.86
N GLY A 54 9.18 -15.14 14.05
CA GLY A 54 10.44 -15.18 14.78
C GLY A 54 10.82 -13.81 15.31
N THR A 55 12.11 -13.53 15.42
CA THR A 55 12.61 -12.30 16.01
C THR A 55 12.91 -11.22 14.98
N ASP A 56 13.12 -11.62 13.73
CA ASP A 56 13.62 -10.69 12.73
C ASP A 56 12.67 -10.48 11.55
N ALA A 57 11.53 -11.10 11.56
CA ALA A 57 10.59 -11.00 10.45
C ALA A 57 9.18 -10.66 10.94
N SER A 58 8.44 -10.02 10.08
CA SER A 58 7.03 -9.69 10.33
C SER A 58 6.22 -9.84 9.05
N TRP A 59 4.93 -9.99 9.23
CA TRP A 59 4.01 -10.12 8.10
C TRP A 59 2.74 -9.33 8.39
N TYR A 60 2.05 -8.96 7.34
CA TYR A 60 0.72 -8.38 7.47
C TYR A 60 -0.14 -8.75 6.28
N VAL A 61 -1.45 -8.78 6.52
CA VAL A 61 -2.45 -8.88 5.45
C VAL A 61 -3.53 -7.88 5.77
N GLN A 62 -4.04 -7.22 4.77
CA GLN A 62 -5.14 -6.28 4.94
C GLN A 62 -6.03 -6.25 3.71
N ALA A 63 -7.30 -5.97 3.92
CA ALA A 63 -8.26 -5.88 2.85
C ALA A 63 -9.38 -4.91 3.24
N GLY A 64 -10.05 -4.41 2.26
CA GLY A 64 -11.17 -3.49 2.45
C GLY A 64 -11.60 -2.87 1.15
N ALA A 65 -11.86 -1.57 1.18
CA ALA A 65 -12.33 -0.86 0.01
C ALA A 65 -11.49 0.38 -0.23
N THR A 66 -11.24 0.65 -1.49
CA THR A 66 -10.58 1.87 -1.94
C THR A 66 -11.62 2.78 -2.56
N VAL A 67 -11.66 4.02 -2.12
CA VAL A 67 -12.45 5.07 -2.74
C VAL A 67 -11.56 5.75 -3.76
N LYS A 68 -11.97 5.74 -5.01
CA LYS A 68 -11.25 6.44 -6.08
C LYS A 68 -11.93 7.78 -6.33
N LEU A 69 -11.16 8.83 -6.20
CA LEU A 69 -11.62 10.20 -6.41
C LEU A 69 -10.86 10.77 -7.60
N PRO A 70 -11.36 10.58 -8.83
CA PRO A 70 -10.66 11.11 -9.99
C PRO A 70 -10.75 12.63 -10.03
N ASP A 71 -9.88 13.25 -10.80
CA ASP A 71 -9.87 14.69 -10.99
C ASP A 71 -11.21 15.17 -11.54
N SER A 72 -11.81 14.38 -12.40
CA SER A 72 -13.15 14.66 -12.90
C SER A 72 -13.97 13.39 -12.94
N GLY A 73 -15.25 13.50 -12.65
CA GLY A 73 -16.14 12.35 -12.63
C GLY A 73 -16.54 11.92 -11.23
N ALA A 74 -17.30 10.85 -11.15
CA ALA A 74 -17.83 10.36 -9.89
C ALA A 74 -16.82 9.52 -9.15
N SER A 75 -16.91 9.52 -7.83
CA SER A 75 -16.11 8.62 -6.99
C SER A 75 -16.63 7.19 -7.10
N ASP A 76 -15.72 6.25 -6.92
CA ASP A 76 -16.04 4.83 -6.99
C ASP A 76 -15.45 4.10 -5.80
N TRP A 77 -16.14 3.07 -5.37
CA TRP A 77 -15.65 2.17 -4.34
C TRP A 77 -15.29 0.85 -4.98
N VAL A 78 -14.07 0.39 -4.76
CA VAL A 78 -13.61 -0.89 -5.29
C VAL A 78 -12.94 -1.70 -4.19
N PRO A 79 -13.04 -3.04 -4.25
CA PRO A 79 -12.34 -3.87 -3.27
C PRO A 79 -10.84 -3.79 -3.49
N SER A 80 -10.09 -3.85 -2.42
CA SER A 80 -8.63 -3.80 -2.49
C SER A 80 -8.02 -4.55 -1.32
N GLY A 81 -6.76 -4.87 -1.43
CA GLY A 81 -6.04 -5.54 -0.36
C GLY A 81 -4.56 -5.60 -0.62
N LYS A 82 -3.82 -5.88 0.43
CA LYS A 82 -2.36 -6.01 0.37
C LYS A 82 -1.90 -7.05 1.38
N ALA A 83 -0.77 -7.66 1.07
CA ALA A 83 -0.09 -8.55 2.01
C ALA A 83 1.41 -8.31 1.88
N GLY A 84 2.10 -8.31 2.97
CA GLY A 84 3.53 -8.02 2.95
C GLY A 84 4.33 -8.78 4.00
N LEU A 85 5.62 -8.79 3.76
CA LEU A 85 6.61 -9.40 4.64
C LEU A 85 7.77 -8.44 4.79
N GLY A 86 8.31 -8.41 5.99
CA GLY A 86 9.54 -7.67 6.26
C GLY A 86 10.51 -8.56 7.00
N VAL A 87 11.79 -8.47 6.68
CA VAL A 87 12.84 -9.26 7.31
C VAL A 87 14.03 -8.37 7.62
N GLY A 88 14.46 -8.39 8.87
CA GLY A 88 15.69 -7.71 9.25
C GLY A 88 16.89 -8.58 8.88
N LEU A 89 17.81 -8.04 8.12
CA LEU A 89 19.02 -8.73 7.69
C LEU A 89 20.18 -8.42 8.59
N THR A 90 20.26 -7.19 9.03
CA THR A 90 21.24 -6.73 10.03
C THR A 90 20.54 -5.70 10.92
N ASP A 91 21.23 -5.17 11.91
CA ASP A 91 20.68 -4.11 12.77
C ASP A 91 20.27 -2.85 12.01
N SER A 92 20.87 -2.65 10.84
CA SER A 92 20.63 -1.46 10.04
C SER A 92 19.94 -1.73 8.72
N LEU A 93 19.94 -2.96 8.25
CA LEU A 93 19.42 -3.31 6.94
C LEU A 93 18.24 -4.24 7.05
N SER A 94 17.17 -3.92 6.36
CA SER A 94 16.01 -4.79 6.25
C SER A 94 15.54 -4.89 4.81
N ALA A 95 14.85 -5.98 4.51
CA ALA A 95 14.23 -6.20 3.22
C ALA A 95 12.73 -6.31 3.41
N TYR A 96 11.97 -5.90 2.43
CA TYR A 96 10.52 -6.04 2.48
C TYR A 96 9.95 -6.35 1.10
N GLY A 97 8.79 -6.98 1.11
CA GLY A 97 8.04 -7.24 -0.11
C GLY A 97 6.55 -7.13 0.17
N GLU A 98 5.81 -6.67 -0.83
CA GLU A 98 4.37 -6.49 -0.72
C GLU A 98 3.72 -6.84 -2.04
N VAL A 99 2.58 -7.50 -1.97
CA VAL A 99 1.71 -7.71 -3.12
C VAL A 99 0.37 -7.05 -2.82
N SER A 100 -0.26 -6.50 -3.85
CA SER A 100 -1.53 -5.80 -3.68
C SER A 100 -2.46 -6.05 -4.85
N PHE A 101 -3.74 -5.82 -4.63
CA PHE A 101 -4.72 -5.80 -5.70
C PHE A 101 -5.72 -4.68 -5.48
N VAL A 102 -6.28 -4.20 -6.56
CA VAL A 102 -7.36 -3.21 -6.54
C VAL A 102 -8.37 -3.62 -7.61
N GLY A 103 -9.62 -3.73 -7.23
CA GLY A 103 -10.69 -4.06 -8.16
C GLY A 103 -10.91 -2.91 -9.15
N SER A 104 -11.49 -3.24 -10.31
CA SER A 104 -11.72 -2.23 -11.33
C SER A 104 -12.98 -1.41 -11.08
N GLY A 105 -13.96 -2.00 -10.44
CA GLY A 105 -15.27 -1.37 -10.30
C GLY A 105 -16.10 -1.41 -11.57
N VAL A 106 -15.59 -1.97 -12.64
CA VAL A 106 -16.27 -2.03 -13.94
C VAL A 106 -16.37 -3.49 -14.38
N ALA A 107 -17.55 -3.90 -14.79
CA ALA A 107 -17.75 -5.25 -15.27
C ALA A 107 -16.95 -5.48 -16.55
N GLY A 108 -16.28 -6.63 -16.62
CA GLY A 108 -15.46 -6.97 -17.79
C GLY A 108 -14.08 -6.38 -17.79
N VAL A 109 -13.73 -5.57 -16.80
CA VAL A 109 -12.38 -5.02 -16.66
C VAL A 109 -11.67 -5.76 -15.53
N ASP A 110 -10.46 -6.21 -15.80
CA ASP A 110 -9.68 -6.95 -14.82
C ASP A 110 -9.21 -6.07 -13.68
N ARG A 111 -9.06 -6.68 -12.51
CA ARG A 111 -8.48 -5.98 -11.37
C ARG A 111 -6.98 -5.76 -11.59
N SER A 112 -6.47 -4.73 -10.95
CA SER A 112 -5.05 -4.42 -11.01
C SER A 112 -4.31 -5.12 -9.89
N TYR A 113 -3.10 -5.58 -10.20
CA TYR A 113 -2.21 -6.19 -9.22
C TYR A 113 -0.92 -5.41 -9.18
N GLY A 114 -0.35 -5.32 -8.00
CA GLY A 114 0.92 -4.63 -7.83
C GLY A 114 1.85 -5.42 -6.94
N THR A 115 3.14 -5.22 -7.15
CA THR A 115 4.17 -5.78 -6.29
C THR A 115 5.14 -4.67 -5.92
N LYS A 116 5.69 -4.76 -4.72
CA LYS A 116 6.68 -3.82 -4.24
C LYS A 116 7.73 -4.62 -3.49
N ALA A 117 8.98 -4.31 -3.73
CA ALA A 117 10.07 -4.92 -2.98
C ALA A 117 11.14 -3.87 -2.77
N GLY A 118 11.80 -3.91 -1.67
CA GLY A 118 12.82 -2.93 -1.39
C GLY A 118 13.72 -3.30 -0.24
N LEU A 119 14.76 -2.50 -0.10
CA LEU A 119 15.69 -2.59 1.00
C LEU A 119 15.62 -1.26 1.76
N LYS A 120 15.69 -1.34 3.06
CA LYS A 120 15.71 -0.16 3.91
C LYS A 120 16.98 -0.18 4.75
N TRP A 121 17.75 0.87 4.64
CA TRP A 121 18.95 1.02 5.44
C TRP A 121 18.69 2.15 6.43
N ALA A 122 18.84 1.85 7.71
CA ALA A 122 18.65 2.83 8.77
C ALA A 122 20.00 3.14 9.43
N PHE A 123 20.25 4.41 9.65
CA PHE A 123 21.50 4.84 10.26
C PHE A 123 21.35 5.04 11.76
#